data_20767b1571ffaee40258a4699be01d1e
#
_entry.id   20767b1571ffaee40258a4699be01d1e
#
_cell.length_a   1.000
_cell.length_b   1.000
_cell.length_c   1.000
_cell.angle_alpha   90.00
_cell.angle_beta   90.00
_cell.angle_gamma   90.00
#
_symmetry.space_group_name_H-M   'P 1'
#
loop_
_entity.id
_entity.type
_entity.pdbx_description
1 polymer ?
#
loop_
_entity_poly.entity_id
_entity_poly.type
_entity_poly.pdbx_seq_one_letter_code
_entity_poly.pdbx_strand_id
1 'polypeptide(L)'
;MNISNALSIQKYLRIIALSITLLLGHHCVMANNNNSTDSTSVIKSAIITSYSTYNELKLISETNGFGKNHFGYAYIEIGATPFSDSVSKWAYLQLIWEQKFWNTPLYLHTEVRSYFSENIASSHQLFAGLAYSLPLKNGAIIFEPLYRYNNFDGHGAQLSILGGYEWKHFNLNHFTDIYKGHKMIYPLTIYNECRAFYRISKRFEIGLIGIASYSFQRNTESLSASVAIKVNL
;
A
#
# COMPACT_ATOMS: atom_id res chain seq x y z
N MET A 1 24.23 14.19 16.01
CA MET A 1 23.41 13.93 14.79
C MET A 1 24.28 14.23 13.59
N ASN A 2 24.62 13.20 12.79
CA ASN A 2 25.61 13.34 11.70
C ASN A 2 24.96 14.11 10.54
N ILE A 3 25.62 15.12 10.00
CA ILE A 3 25.13 15.99 8.91
C ILE A 3 24.73 15.18 7.66
N SER A 4 25.40 14.06 7.42
CA SER A 4 25.05 13.14 6.31
C SER A 4 23.65 12.54 6.42
N ASN A 5 23.18 12.25 7.64
CA ASN A 5 21.85 11.67 7.87
C ASN A 5 20.73 12.72 7.68
N ALA A 6 21.00 13.98 8.07
CA ALA A 6 20.07 15.09 7.85
C ALA A 6 19.87 15.37 6.35
N LEU A 7 20.95 15.33 5.55
CA LEU A 7 20.90 15.48 4.10
C LEU A 7 20.14 14.34 3.41
N SER A 8 20.28 13.10 3.92
CA SER A 8 19.55 11.94 3.42
C SER A 8 18.04 12.10 3.65
N ILE A 9 17.61 12.42 4.88
CA ILE A 9 16.20 12.61 5.23
C ILE A 9 15.59 13.75 4.39
N GLN A 10 16.30 14.86 4.22
CA GLN A 10 15.83 15.99 3.41
C GLN A 10 15.64 15.60 1.94
N LYS A 11 16.49 14.74 1.39
CA LYS A 11 16.36 14.19 0.03
C LYS A 11 15.09 13.32 -0.10
N TYR A 12 14.81 12.45 0.88
CA TYR A 12 13.61 11.60 0.91
C TYR A 12 12.34 12.41 1.07
N LEU A 13 12.33 13.41 1.96
CA LEU A 13 11.20 14.32 2.13
C LEU A 13 10.89 15.10 0.84
N ARG A 14 11.91 15.49 0.07
CA ARG A 14 11.73 16.14 -1.24
C ARG A 14 11.13 15.19 -2.27
N ILE A 15 11.55 13.93 -2.30
CA ILE A 15 10.97 12.90 -3.21
C ILE A 15 9.50 12.64 -2.84
N ILE A 16 9.19 12.51 -1.55
CA ILE A 16 7.81 12.34 -1.06
C ILE A 16 6.98 13.58 -1.41
N ALA A 17 7.48 14.80 -1.16
CA ALA A 17 6.79 16.04 -1.49
C ALA A 17 6.56 16.16 -3.02
N LEU A 18 7.55 15.81 -3.83
CA LEU A 18 7.42 15.81 -5.30
C LEU A 18 6.39 14.79 -5.77
N SER A 19 6.37 13.60 -5.18
CA SER A 19 5.37 12.56 -5.49
C SER A 19 3.96 13.00 -5.12
N ILE A 20 3.78 13.63 -3.96
CA ILE A 20 2.50 14.23 -3.53
C ILE A 20 2.10 15.36 -4.48
N THR A 21 3.03 16.22 -4.86
CA THR A 21 2.76 17.34 -5.78
C THR A 21 2.40 16.84 -7.18
N LEU A 22 3.05 15.81 -7.68
CA LEU A 22 2.71 15.16 -8.95
C LEU A 22 1.33 14.50 -8.90
N LEU A 23 0.99 13.82 -7.80
CA LEU A 23 -0.32 13.25 -7.57
C LEU A 23 -1.40 14.34 -7.51
N LEU A 24 -1.20 15.40 -6.73
CA LEU A 24 -2.11 16.53 -6.63
C LEU A 24 -2.21 17.32 -7.96
N GLY A 25 -1.10 17.49 -8.66
CA GLY A 25 -1.07 18.14 -9.99
C GLY A 25 -1.84 17.34 -11.05
N HIS A 26 -1.76 16.02 -11.02
CA HIS A 26 -2.56 15.14 -11.89
C HIS A 26 -4.06 15.23 -11.59
N HIS A 27 -4.44 15.44 -10.33
CA HIS A 27 -5.81 15.67 -9.91
C HIS A 27 -6.38 17.01 -10.41
N CYS A 28 -5.60 18.08 -10.43
CA CYS A 28 -6.02 19.36 -10.99
C CYS A 28 -6.27 19.29 -12.52
N VAL A 29 -5.49 18.50 -13.26
CA VAL A 29 -5.68 18.30 -14.70
C VAL A 29 -6.92 17.46 -15.00
N MET A 30 -7.23 16.45 -14.17
CA MET A 30 -8.43 15.60 -14.34
C MET A 30 -9.73 16.35 -13.96
N ALA A 31 -9.67 17.21 -12.95
CA ALA A 31 -10.84 18.00 -12.51
C ALA A 31 -11.23 19.11 -13.49
N ASN A 32 -10.31 19.58 -14.34
CA ASN A 32 -10.56 20.70 -15.25
C ASN A 32 -11.07 20.28 -16.65
N ASN A 33 -11.17 18.99 -16.95
CA ASN A 33 -11.72 18.46 -18.19
C ASN A 33 -13.22 18.14 -18.12
N ASN A 34 -13.98 18.87 -17.32
CA ASN A 34 -15.42 18.69 -17.06
C ASN A 34 -16.36 19.06 -18.26
N ASN A 35 -15.91 18.89 -19.49
CA ASN A 35 -16.77 19.11 -20.67
C ASN A 35 -17.13 17.82 -21.43
N SER A 36 -16.96 16.63 -20.85
CA SER A 36 -17.48 15.39 -21.44
C SER A 36 -18.39 14.66 -20.46
N THR A 37 -19.59 14.47 -20.85
CA THR A 37 -20.81 14.07 -20.14
C THR A 37 -20.83 12.62 -19.59
N ASP A 38 -19.70 11.91 -19.33
CA ASP A 38 -19.81 10.48 -18.97
C ASP A 38 -18.68 9.85 -18.14
N SER A 39 -17.87 10.60 -17.42
CA SER A 39 -16.88 9.97 -16.52
C SER A 39 -16.76 10.71 -15.18
N THR A 40 -17.60 10.36 -14.23
CA THR A 40 -17.37 10.72 -12.82
C THR A 40 -16.16 9.95 -12.30
N SER A 41 -14.99 10.58 -12.31
CA SER A 41 -13.85 10.07 -11.53
C SER A 41 -14.09 10.33 -10.04
N VAL A 42 -13.99 9.30 -9.23
CA VAL A 42 -14.14 9.41 -7.78
C VAL A 42 -12.77 9.27 -7.14
N ILE A 43 -12.41 10.22 -6.29
CA ILE A 43 -11.19 10.19 -5.50
C ILE A 43 -11.58 10.02 -4.04
N LYS A 44 -10.93 9.08 -3.35
CA LYS A 44 -11.08 8.86 -1.92
C LYS A 44 -9.71 8.91 -1.28
N SER A 45 -9.55 9.72 -0.25
CA SER A 45 -8.31 9.81 0.52
C SER A 45 -8.57 9.60 1.99
N ALA A 46 -7.60 9.04 2.69
CA ALA A 46 -7.64 8.84 4.13
C ALA A 46 -6.27 8.97 4.75
N ILE A 47 -6.24 9.37 6.02
CA ILE A 47 -5.08 9.34 6.89
C ILE A 47 -5.34 8.33 8.00
N ILE A 48 -4.39 7.42 8.22
CA ILE A 48 -4.46 6.41 9.28
C ILE A 48 -3.26 6.61 10.20
N THR A 49 -3.52 6.67 11.50
CA THR A 49 -2.48 6.60 12.53
C THR A 49 -2.65 5.30 13.29
N SER A 50 -1.57 4.55 13.48
CA SER A 50 -1.61 3.29 14.21
C SER A 50 -0.44 3.13 15.16
N TYR A 51 -0.66 2.37 16.24
CA TYR A 51 0.36 1.98 17.20
C TYR A 51 0.37 0.47 17.36
N SER A 52 1.53 -0.16 17.17
CA SER A 52 1.67 -1.61 17.10
C SER A 52 2.21 -2.22 18.39
N THR A 53 2.07 -3.55 18.49
CA THR A 53 2.66 -4.37 19.57
C THR A 53 4.19 -4.34 19.58
N TYR A 54 4.84 -3.89 18.51
CA TYR A 54 6.30 -3.69 18.43
C TYR A 54 6.74 -2.27 18.79
N ASN A 55 5.89 -1.50 19.49
CA ASN A 55 6.16 -0.11 19.82
C ASN A 55 6.40 0.79 18.59
N GLU A 56 5.81 0.44 17.46
CA GLU A 56 5.86 1.27 16.25
C GLU A 56 4.69 2.24 16.20
N LEU A 57 5.00 3.50 16.02
CA LEU A 57 4.03 4.51 15.62
C LEU A 57 4.09 4.67 14.10
N LYS A 58 2.95 4.58 13.43
CA LYS A 58 2.84 4.72 11.98
C LYS A 58 1.86 5.81 11.61
N LEU A 59 2.23 6.58 10.58
CA LEU A 59 1.36 7.51 9.88
C LEU A 59 1.25 7.04 8.43
N ILE A 60 0.02 6.80 7.99
CA ILE A 60 -0.30 6.29 6.67
C ILE A 60 -1.17 7.32 5.96
N SER A 61 -0.84 7.62 4.71
CA SER A 61 -1.69 8.35 3.79
C SER A 61 -2.03 7.45 2.61
N GLU A 62 -3.31 7.25 2.35
CA GLU A 62 -3.78 6.47 1.21
C GLU A 62 -4.74 7.30 0.35
N THR A 63 -4.61 7.16 -0.98
CA THR A 63 -5.47 7.82 -1.95
C THR A 63 -5.82 6.85 -3.05
N ASN A 64 -7.10 6.70 -3.31
CA ASN A 64 -7.65 5.88 -4.38
C ASN A 64 -8.33 6.76 -5.43
N GLY A 65 -8.02 6.53 -6.69
CA GLY A 65 -8.67 7.18 -7.82
C GLY A 65 -9.37 6.15 -8.71
N PHE A 66 -10.65 6.33 -8.95
CA PHE A 66 -11.47 5.44 -9.78
C PHE A 66 -11.95 6.18 -11.00
N GLY A 67 -11.72 5.63 -12.18
CA GLY A 67 -12.31 6.05 -13.43
C GLY A 67 -13.07 4.89 -14.09
N LYS A 68 -13.70 5.13 -15.23
CA LYS A 68 -14.51 4.13 -15.95
C LYS A 68 -13.71 2.86 -16.28
N ASN A 69 -12.46 3.02 -16.68
CA ASN A 69 -11.61 1.92 -17.18
C ASN A 69 -10.24 1.86 -16.49
N HIS A 70 -10.01 2.64 -15.46
CA HIS A 70 -8.73 2.67 -14.76
C HIS A 70 -8.91 2.87 -13.26
N PHE A 71 -7.95 2.39 -12.52
CA PHE A 71 -7.82 2.57 -11.09
C PHE A 71 -6.39 3.02 -10.79
N GLY A 72 -6.24 3.96 -9.87
CA GLY A 72 -4.96 4.40 -9.34
C GLY A 72 -4.97 4.36 -7.82
N TYR A 73 -3.87 3.93 -7.24
CA TYR A 73 -3.69 3.90 -5.79
C TYR A 73 -2.33 4.45 -5.42
N ALA A 74 -2.30 5.33 -4.44
CA ALA A 74 -1.09 5.83 -3.85
C ALA A 74 -1.14 5.63 -2.33
N TYR A 75 -0.08 5.07 -1.78
CA TYR A 75 0.07 4.77 -0.38
C TYR A 75 1.45 5.23 0.10
N ILE A 76 1.47 5.97 1.19
CA ILE A 76 2.68 6.41 1.86
C ILE A 76 2.54 6.04 3.32
N GLU A 77 3.53 5.36 3.86
CA GLU A 77 3.61 5.00 5.27
C GLU A 77 4.94 5.47 5.85
N ILE A 78 4.90 6.14 6.97
CA ILE A 78 6.07 6.55 7.73
C ILE A 78 5.96 5.92 9.11
N GLY A 79 7.00 5.23 9.54
CA GLY A 79 7.04 4.57 10.83
C GLY A 79 8.25 4.94 11.65
N ALA A 80 8.11 4.88 12.97
CA ALA A 80 9.18 5.02 13.93
C ALA A 80 8.92 4.16 15.16
N THR A 81 10.01 3.74 15.82
CA THR A 81 9.99 3.04 17.12
C THR A 81 10.43 4.00 18.24
N PRO A 82 9.55 4.95 18.67
CA PRO A 82 9.96 6.06 19.53
C PRO A 82 10.34 5.65 20.96
N PHE A 83 9.90 4.47 21.41
CA PHE A 83 10.09 3.97 22.78
C PHE A 83 11.08 2.80 22.88
N SER A 84 11.90 2.57 21.85
CA SER A 84 12.98 1.58 21.90
C SER A 84 14.33 2.27 22.20
N ASP A 85 15.30 1.52 22.74
CA ASP A 85 16.64 2.00 23.03
C ASP A 85 17.38 2.49 21.76
N SER A 86 16.95 2.00 20.59
CA SER A 86 17.39 2.49 19.28
C SER A 86 16.19 2.92 18.47
N VAL A 87 16.01 4.25 18.32
CA VAL A 87 14.96 4.81 17.44
C VAL A 87 15.27 4.42 16.01
N SER A 88 14.41 3.59 15.41
CA SER A 88 14.46 3.27 13.98
C SER A 88 13.37 4.05 13.26
N LYS A 89 13.70 4.66 12.13
CA LYS A 89 12.76 5.37 11.27
C LYS A 89 12.78 4.76 9.89
N TRP A 90 11.62 4.69 9.28
CA TRP A 90 11.47 4.15 7.94
C TRP A 90 10.30 4.79 7.20
N ALA A 91 10.31 4.66 5.89
CA ALA A 91 9.24 5.10 5.01
C ALA A 91 8.97 4.05 3.93
N TYR A 92 7.71 3.90 3.56
CA TYR A 92 7.26 3.03 2.50
C TYR A 92 6.37 3.81 1.54
N LEU A 93 6.58 3.61 0.25
CA LEU A 93 5.80 4.18 -0.83
C LEU A 93 5.30 3.05 -1.72
N GLN A 94 4.02 3.10 -2.10
CA GLN A 94 3.42 2.20 -3.07
C GLN A 94 2.56 3.01 -4.04
N LEU A 95 2.75 2.76 -5.31
CA LEU A 95 1.96 3.34 -6.40
C LEU A 95 1.45 2.21 -7.27
N ILE A 96 0.14 2.14 -7.48
CA ILE A 96 -0.52 1.15 -8.31
C ILE A 96 -1.27 1.87 -9.42
N TRP A 97 -1.15 1.31 -10.63
CA TRP A 97 -1.97 1.69 -11.77
C TRP A 97 -2.56 0.44 -12.41
N GLU A 98 -3.88 0.46 -12.59
CA GLU A 98 -4.62 -0.61 -13.26
C GLU A 98 -5.42 -0.06 -14.42
N GLN A 99 -5.37 -0.77 -15.54
CA GLN A 99 -6.13 -0.48 -16.75
C GLN A 99 -7.06 -1.64 -17.07
N LYS A 100 -8.35 -1.40 -17.09
CA LYS A 100 -9.37 -2.40 -17.40
C LYS A 100 -9.32 -2.82 -18.86
N PHE A 101 -9.41 -4.12 -19.11
CA PHE A 101 -9.58 -4.66 -20.46
C PHE A 101 -11.06 -4.68 -20.84
N TRP A 102 -11.48 -3.72 -21.66
CA TRP A 102 -12.87 -3.60 -22.16
C TRP A 102 -13.92 -3.79 -21.05
N ASN A 103 -14.94 -4.60 -21.33
CA ASN A 103 -16.01 -4.91 -20.37
C ASN A 103 -15.76 -6.21 -19.57
N THR A 104 -14.52 -6.61 -19.41
CA THR A 104 -14.13 -7.81 -18.65
C THR A 104 -13.82 -7.46 -17.18
N PRO A 105 -13.81 -8.44 -16.27
CA PRO A 105 -13.30 -8.25 -14.90
C PRO A 105 -11.77 -8.30 -14.81
N LEU A 106 -11.07 -8.19 -15.95
CA LEU A 106 -9.61 -8.30 -16.05
C LEU A 106 -8.98 -6.92 -16.20
N TYR A 107 -7.87 -6.69 -15.51
CA TYR A 107 -7.08 -5.46 -15.56
C TYR A 107 -5.61 -5.76 -15.85
N LEU A 108 -4.95 -4.88 -16.58
CA LEU A 108 -3.49 -4.79 -16.56
C LEU A 108 -3.08 -4.09 -15.27
N HIS A 109 -2.22 -4.71 -14.51
CA HIS A 109 -1.69 -4.19 -13.24
C HIS A 109 -0.23 -3.80 -13.40
N THR A 110 0.12 -2.61 -12.91
CA THR A 110 1.50 -2.16 -12.75
C THR A 110 1.66 -1.51 -11.38
N GLU A 111 2.77 -1.80 -10.71
CA GLU A 111 3.00 -1.32 -9.36
C GLU A 111 4.48 -1.01 -9.11
N VAL A 112 4.73 0.03 -8.31
CA VAL A 112 6.04 0.38 -7.77
C VAL A 112 5.94 0.41 -6.24
N ARG A 113 6.87 -0.28 -5.57
CA ARG A 113 7.05 -0.21 -4.11
C ARG A 113 8.47 0.27 -3.80
N SER A 114 8.60 1.14 -2.83
CA SER A 114 9.91 1.60 -2.34
C SER A 114 9.91 1.64 -0.81
N TYR A 115 10.90 1.02 -0.22
CA TYR A 115 11.14 1.02 1.22
C TYR A 115 12.44 1.71 1.53
N PHE A 116 12.43 2.62 2.48
CA PHE A 116 13.55 3.43 2.94
C PHE A 116 13.71 3.26 4.44
N SER A 117 14.90 3.04 4.92
CA SER A 117 15.21 2.93 6.35
C SER A 117 16.56 3.59 6.64
N GLU A 118 16.72 4.11 7.84
CA GLU A 118 18.02 4.70 8.27
C GLU A 118 19.12 3.65 8.40
N ASN A 119 18.75 2.39 8.68
CA ASN A 119 19.68 1.33 9.07
C ASN A 119 19.87 0.25 8.00
N ILE A 120 19.07 0.27 6.92
CA ILE A 120 19.08 -0.77 5.89
C ILE A 120 19.08 -0.10 4.52
N ALA A 121 19.78 -0.69 3.55
CA ALA A 121 19.77 -0.22 2.17
C ALA A 121 18.34 -0.20 1.60
N SER A 122 18.00 0.85 0.86
CA SER A 122 16.67 1.04 0.29
C SER A 122 16.27 -0.07 -0.68
N SER A 123 15.07 -0.59 -0.50
CA SER A 123 14.49 -1.61 -1.38
C SER A 123 13.54 -0.97 -2.39
N HIS A 124 13.70 -1.32 -3.66
CA HIS A 124 12.83 -0.88 -4.74
C HIS A 124 12.31 -2.08 -5.50
N GLN A 125 11.01 -2.09 -5.76
CA GLN A 125 10.33 -3.20 -6.41
C GLN A 125 9.43 -2.68 -7.51
N LEU A 126 9.40 -3.42 -8.62
CA LEU A 126 8.51 -3.19 -9.75
C LEU A 126 7.67 -4.43 -9.97
N PHE A 127 6.40 -4.24 -10.24
CA PHE A 127 5.47 -5.33 -10.52
C PHE A 127 4.71 -5.04 -11.81
N ALA A 128 4.45 -6.10 -12.57
CA ALA A 128 3.59 -6.06 -13.74
C ALA A 128 2.86 -7.40 -13.90
N GLY A 129 1.61 -7.35 -14.27
CA GLY A 129 0.83 -8.57 -14.48
C GLY A 129 -0.65 -8.27 -14.74
N LEU A 130 -1.47 -9.20 -14.35
CA LEU A 130 -2.92 -9.12 -14.51
C LEU A 130 -3.58 -9.08 -13.13
N ALA A 131 -4.69 -8.34 -13.04
CA ALA A 131 -5.59 -8.40 -11.90
C ALA A 131 -6.96 -8.89 -12.37
N TYR A 132 -7.52 -9.89 -11.67
CA TYR A 132 -8.86 -10.40 -11.90
C TYR A 132 -9.75 -10.07 -10.72
N SER A 133 -10.78 -9.25 -10.95
CA SER A 133 -11.71 -8.82 -9.91
C SER A 133 -12.98 -9.66 -9.92
N LEU A 134 -13.25 -10.35 -8.82
CA LEU A 134 -14.48 -11.06 -8.54
C LEU A 134 -15.40 -10.18 -7.67
N PRO A 135 -16.46 -9.59 -8.23
CA PRO A 135 -17.35 -8.74 -7.46
C PRO A 135 -18.18 -9.56 -6.47
N LEU A 136 -18.36 -9.02 -5.28
CA LEU A 136 -19.26 -9.50 -4.23
C LEU A 136 -20.36 -8.46 -4.01
N LYS A 137 -21.46 -8.85 -3.31
CA LYS A 137 -22.59 -7.95 -3.03
C LYS A 137 -22.16 -6.63 -2.38
N ASN A 138 -21.20 -6.69 -1.44
CA ASN A 138 -20.71 -5.52 -0.69
C ASN A 138 -19.19 -5.40 -0.73
N GLY A 139 -18.54 -5.84 -1.80
CA GLY A 139 -17.08 -5.82 -1.88
C GLY A 139 -16.55 -6.48 -3.14
N ALA A 140 -15.29 -6.88 -3.09
CA ALA A 140 -14.64 -7.64 -4.15
C ALA A 140 -13.51 -8.50 -3.58
N ILE A 141 -13.15 -9.55 -4.34
CA ILE A 141 -11.89 -10.27 -4.18
C ILE A 141 -11.12 -10.08 -5.48
N ILE A 142 -9.84 -9.74 -5.37
CA ILE A 142 -8.96 -9.51 -6.51
C ILE A 142 -7.80 -10.49 -6.42
N PHE A 143 -7.47 -11.13 -7.54
CA PHE A 143 -6.34 -12.04 -7.71
C PHE A 143 -5.35 -11.43 -8.67
N GLU A 144 -4.09 -11.31 -8.27
CA GLU A 144 -3.04 -10.64 -9.06
C GLU A 144 -1.81 -11.53 -9.19
N PRO A 145 -1.73 -12.38 -10.24
CA PRO A 145 -0.48 -13.00 -10.63
C PRO A 145 0.45 -11.95 -11.25
N LEU A 146 1.56 -11.67 -10.57
CA LEU A 146 2.48 -10.59 -10.92
C LEU A 146 3.89 -11.13 -11.18
N TYR A 147 4.53 -10.61 -12.23
CA TYR A 147 5.98 -10.59 -12.33
C TYR A 147 6.50 -9.53 -11.38
N ARG A 148 7.58 -9.84 -10.66
CA ARG A 148 8.22 -8.97 -9.68
C ARG A 148 9.69 -8.80 -10.01
N TYR A 149 10.17 -7.56 -9.92
CA TYR A 149 11.59 -7.24 -9.89
C TYR A 149 11.91 -6.52 -8.58
N ASN A 150 13.03 -6.89 -7.93
CA ASN A 150 13.51 -6.24 -6.72
C ASN A 150 15.02 -5.98 -6.88
N ASN A 151 15.50 -4.81 -6.49
CA ASN A 151 16.92 -4.44 -6.62
C ASN A 151 17.90 -5.32 -5.84
N PHE A 152 17.46 -6.06 -4.83
CA PHE A 152 18.29 -7.03 -4.09
C PHE A 152 18.18 -8.46 -4.62
N ASP A 153 16.96 -8.88 -4.98
CA ASP A 153 16.60 -10.26 -5.27
C ASP A 153 16.55 -10.54 -6.78
N GLY A 154 16.49 -9.49 -7.58
CA GLY A 154 16.30 -9.58 -9.03
C GLY A 154 14.86 -9.96 -9.38
N HIS A 155 14.72 -10.89 -10.33
CA HIS A 155 13.44 -11.31 -10.86
C HIS A 155 12.71 -12.28 -9.91
N GLY A 156 11.39 -12.31 -9.99
CA GLY A 156 10.56 -13.20 -9.18
C GLY A 156 9.11 -13.22 -9.62
N ALA A 157 8.31 -13.97 -8.90
CA ALA A 157 6.88 -14.05 -9.07
C ALA A 157 6.16 -13.74 -7.76
N GLN A 158 4.99 -13.14 -7.86
CA GLN A 158 4.10 -12.86 -6.73
C GLN A 158 2.66 -13.20 -7.12
N LEU A 159 1.92 -13.77 -6.19
CA LEU A 159 0.48 -13.86 -6.25
C LEU A 159 -0.06 -12.99 -5.11
N SER A 160 -0.78 -11.92 -5.45
CA SER A 160 -1.50 -11.10 -4.49
C SER A 160 -2.98 -11.49 -4.49
N ILE A 161 -3.57 -11.56 -3.30
CA ILE A 161 -4.99 -11.79 -3.10
C ILE A 161 -5.48 -10.66 -2.20
N LEU A 162 -6.32 -9.80 -2.76
CA LEU A 162 -6.92 -8.68 -2.03
C LEU A 162 -8.39 -8.94 -1.81
N GLY A 163 -8.89 -8.59 -0.63
CA GLY A 163 -10.31 -8.67 -0.31
C GLY A 163 -10.77 -7.40 0.36
N GLY A 164 -11.87 -6.84 -0.10
CA GLY A 164 -12.53 -5.71 0.53
C GLY A 164 -14.00 -6.03 0.76
N TYR A 165 -14.50 -5.74 1.96
CA TYR A 165 -15.90 -5.91 2.29
C TYR A 165 -16.40 -4.76 3.16
N GLU A 166 -17.50 -4.12 2.75
CA GLU A 166 -18.07 -2.97 3.43
C GLU A 166 -19.50 -3.26 3.90
N TRP A 167 -19.72 -3.15 5.21
CA TRP A 167 -21.05 -3.11 5.83
C TRP A 167 -21.39 -1.69 6.28
N LYS A 168 -22.60 -1.49 6.72
CA LYS A 168 -23.08 -0.18 7.19
C LYS A 168 -22.09 0.53 8.15
N HIS A 169 -21.50 -0.20 9.08
CA HIS A 169 -20.59 0.34 10.10
C HIS A 169 -19.20 -0.32 10.12
N PHE A 170 -18.96 -1.31 9.29
CA PHE A 170 -17.70 -2.03 9.26
C PHE A 170 -17.08 -2.00 7.87
N ASN A 171 -15.78 -1.85 7.86
CA ASN A 171 -14.94 -1.98 6.67
C ASN A 171 -13.84 -3.01 6.98
N LEU A 172 -13.80 -4.08 6.20
CA LEU A 172 -12.80 -5.13 6.31
C LEU A 172 -11.99 -5.16 5.02
N ASN A 173 -10.69 -5.01 5.13
CA ASN A 173 -9.76 -5.18 4.03
C ASN A 173 -8.76 -6.27 4.39
N HIS A 174 -8.51 -7.14 3.46
CA HIS A 174 -7.55 -8.24 3.58
C HIS A 174 -6.61 -8.21 2.39
N PHE A 175 -5.35 -8.48 2.67
CA PHE A 175 -4.29 -8.49 1.68
C PHE A 175 -3.34 -9.64 1.97
N THR A 176 -3.07 -10.47 0.96
CA THR A 176 -2.13 -11.58 1.05
C THR A 176 -1.19 -11.53 -0.13
N ASP A 177 0.11 -11.48 0.12
CA ASP A 177 1.16 -11.66 -0.87
C ASP A 177 1.88 -12.98 -0.65
N ILE A 178 1.92 -13.80 -1.70
CA ILE A 178 2.73 -15.01 -1.77
C ILE A 178 3.81 -14.75 -2.81
N TYR A 179 5.06 -14.62 -2.41
CA TYR A 179 6.11 -14.26 -3.35
C TYR A 179 7.37 -15.11 -3.21
N LYS A 180 8.08 -15.28 -4.33
CA LYS A 180 9.35 -15.98 -4.43
C LYS A 180 10.28 -15.22 -5.35
N GLY A 181 11.49 -14.92 -4.87
CA GLY A 181 12.57 -14.36 -5.68
C GLY A 181 13.31 -15.43 -6.49
N HIS A 182 14.04 -15.02 -7.52
CA HIS A 182 14.82 -15.89 -8.38
C HIS A 182 16.10 -16.38 -7.68
N LYS A 183 16.78 -15.50 -6.98
CA LYS A 183 17.93 -15.86 -6.16
C LYS A 183 17.44 -16.54 -4.89
N MET A 184 17.97 -17.70 -4.55
CA MET A 184 17.59 -18.48 -3.36
C MET A 184 17.77 -17.74 -2.02
N ILE A 185 18.24 -16.50 -2.05
CA ILE A 185 18.42 -15.64 -0.88
C ILE A 185 17.07 -15.27 -0.25
N TYR A 186 16.02 -15.18 -1.07
CA TYR A 186 14.66 -14.88 -0.60
C TYR A 186 13.76 -16.09 -0.81
N PRO A 187 13.43 -16.77 0.29
CA PRO A 187 12.57 -17.94 0.28
C PRO A 187 11.15 -17.59 -0.14
N LEU A 188 10.37 -18.62 -0.43
CA LEU A 188 8.93 -18.47 -0.51
C LEU A 188 8.43 -17.80 0.77
N THR A 189 7.81 -16.66 0.62
CA THR A 189 7.30 -15.86 1.75
C THR A 189 5.81 -15.60 1.55
N ILE A 190 5.06 -15.74 2.63
CA ILE A 190 3.67 -15.33 2.71
C ILE A 190 3.61 -14.11 3.63
N TYR A 191 2.97 -13.05 3.15
CA TYR A 191 2.64 -11.86 3.92
C TYR A 191 1.14 -11.70 3.93
N ASN A 192 0.57 -11.48 5.11
CA ASN A 192 -0.85 -11.21 5.29
C ASN A 192 -1.04 -9.93 6.08
N GLU A 193 -1.98 -9.12 5.65
CA GLU A 193 -2.47 -7.97 6.39
C GLU A 193 -3.99 -7.97 6.40
N CYS A 194 -4.57 -7.75 7.57
CA CYS A 194 -6.00 -7.61 7.75
C CYS A 194 -6.28 -6.31 8.49
N ARG A 195 -7.15 -5.47 7.93
CA ARG A 195 -7.59 -4.20 8.50
C ARG A 195 -9.09 -4.25 8.74
N ALA A 196 -9.51 -4.13 9.98
CA ALA A 196 -10.91 -4.08 10.38
C ALA A 196 -11.21 -2.73 11.04
N PHE A 197 -12.08 -1.93 10.42
CA PHE A 197 -12.46 -0.62 10.91
C PHE A 197 -13.95 -0.55 11.22
N TYR A 198 -14.28 0.08 12.34
CA TYR A 198 -15.64 0.45 12.72
C TYR A 198 -15.86 1.94 12.46
N ARG A 199 -16.89 2.27 11.69
CA ARG A 199 -17.22 3.63 11.29
C ARG A 199 -18.03 4.31 12.40
N ILE A 200 -17.40 5.26 13.09
CA ILE A 200 -18.05 6.10 14.13
C ILE A 200 -18.85 7.20 13.44
N SER A 201 -18.29 7.78 12.38
CA SER A 201 -18.92 8.83 11.58
C SER A 201 -18.48 8.74 10.12
N LYS A 202 -19.00 9.60 9.25
CA LYS A 202 -18.55 9.65 7.82
C LYS A 202 -17.04 9.90 7.69
N ARG A 203 -16.44 10.61 8.67
CA ARG A 203 -15.02 11.00 8.63
C ARG A 203 -14.14 10.15 9.52
N PHE A 204 -14.67 9.51 10.57
CA PHE A 204 -13.86 8.84 11.60
C PHE A 204 -14.19 7.36 11.69
N GLU A 205 -13.14 6.56 11.66
CA GLU A 205 -13.17 5.12 11.87
C GLU A 205 -12.10 4.76 12.91
N ILE A 206 -12.39 3.78 13.77
CA ILE A 206 -11.40 3.15 14.65
C ILE A 206 -11.28 1.68 14.26
N GLY A 207 -10.10 1.11 14.44
CA GLY A 207 -9.92 -0.25 14.00
C GLY A 207 -8.66 -0.92 14.50
N LEU A 208 -8.50 -2.13 13.99
CA LEU A 208 -7.36 -2.99 14.23
C LEU A 208 -6.69 -3.32 12.90
N ILE A 209 -5.37 -3.37 12.92
CA ILE A 209 -4.54 -3.85 11.81
C ILE A 209 -3.74 -5.03 12.33
N GLY A 210 -3.93 -6.20 11.73
CA GLY A 210 -3.14 -7.40 12.00
C GLY A 210 -2.22 -7.68 10.82
N ILE A 211 -0.94 -7.95 11.10
CA ILE A 211 0.04 -8.31 10.08
C ILE A 211 0.70 -9.62 10.51
N ALA A 212 0.76 -10.58 9.60
CA ALA A 212 1.46 -11.83 9.76
C ALA A 212 2.34 -12.11 8.55
N SER A 213 3.58 -12.53 8.76
CA SER A 213 4.42 -13.01 7.67
C SER A 213 5.14 -14.30 8.05
N TYR A 214 5.34 -15.16 7.06
CA TYR A 214 6.06 -16.42 7.21
C TYR A 214 7.03 -16.64 6.06
N SER A 215 8.27 -16.95 6.39
CA SER A 215 9.32 -17.28 5.43
C SER A 215 9.73 -18.75 5.57
N PHE A 216 9.40 -19.56 4.55
CA PHE A 216 9.56 -21.02 4.59
C PHE A 216 11.00 -21.49 4.74
N GLN A 217 11.95 -20.87 4.08
CA GLN A 217 13.36 -21.31 4.16
C GLN A 217 14.05 -20.89 5.46
N ARG A 218 13.66 -19.74 5.99
CA ARG A 218 14.22 -19.24 7.24
C ARG A 218 13.50 -19.79 8.47
N ASN A 219 12.34 -20.42 8.25
CA ASN A 219 11.43 -20.86 9.31
C ASN A 219 11.16 -19.72 10.32
N THR A 220 10.97 -18.51 9.79
CA THR A 220 10.73 -17.32 10.59
C THR A 220 9.31 -16.84 10.37
N GLU A 221 8.64 -16.53 11.46
CA GLU A 221 7.35 -15.87 11.44
C GLU A 221 7.42 -14.53 12.16
N SER A 222 6.61 -13.60 11.75
CA SER A 222 6.35 -12.37 12.47
C SER A 222 4.84 -12.13 12.56
N LEU A 223 4.40 -11.69 13.72
CA LEU A 223 3.00 -11.37 13.99
C LEU A 223 2.95 -10.03 14.70
N SER A 224 2.23 -9.06 14.15
CA SER A 224 1.96 -7.79 14.82
C SER A 224 0.50 -7.43 14.79
N ALA A 225 0.07 -6.70 15.80
CA ALA A 225 -1.25 -6.10 15.87
C ALA A 225 -1.12 -4.62 16.21
N SER A 226 -1.98 -3.82 15.64
CA SER A 226 -2.01 -2.36 15.85
C SER A 226 -3.42 -1.90 16.10
N VAL A 227 -3.57 -0.93 16.99
CA VAL A 227 -4.79 -0.11 17.09
C VAL A 227 -4.64 1.07 16.15
N ALA A 228 -5.68 1.41 15.43
CA ALA A 228 -5.63 2.45 14.42
C ALA A 228 -6.83 3.40 14.48
N ILE A 229 -6.59 4.66 14.11
CA ILE A 229 -7.60 5.67 13.84
C ILE A 229 -7.47 6.08 12.39
N LYS A 230 -8.59 6.08 11.66
CA LYS A 230 -8.66 6.50 10.25
C LYS A 230 -9.53 7.73 10.11
N VAL A 231 -9.03 8.71 9.38
CA VAL A 231 -9.74 9.96 9.03
C VAL A 231 -9.93 9.98 7.52
N ASN A 232 -11.18 9.92 7.06
CA ASN A 232 -11.55 10.06 5.65
C ASN A 232 -11.64 11.55 5.29
N LEU A 233 -10.99 11.95 4.20
CA LEU A 233 -10.85 13.33 3.73
C LEU A 233 -11.86 13.67 2.63
#